data_45721cbb50932461200529a0db51501b
#
_entry.id   45721cbb50932461200529a0db51501b
#
_cell.length_a   1.000
_cell.length_b   1.000
_cell.length_c   1.000
_cell.angle_alpha   90.00
_cell.angle_beta   90.00
_cell.angle_gamma   90.00
#
_symmetry.space_group_name_H-M   'P 1'
#
loop_
_entity.id
_entity.type
_entity.pdbx_description
1 polymer ?
#
loop_
_entity_poly.entity_id
_entity_poly.type
_entity_poly.pdbx_seq_one_letter_code
_entity_poly.pdbx_strand_id
1 'polypeptide(L)'
;MKYTRNMIGAATFASFLLAGSAYADVCDTPSKLGDLGSFPGEVITMQGSMLGTDQEMLEATFSCFEKATGATIQYSGSRDFAALVVADLRSNNAPNIAIFPQPGLAADMAKEGHLVPLGDDMADWMAENYGAGSSWVDLGTYADANGKENFYGFAYKMDLKSLVWYSPEQFEDNGYEIPKQWKS
;
A
#
# COMPACT_ATOMS: atom_id res chain seq x y z
N MET A 1 1.65 69.72 -53.29
CA MET A 1 0.68 68.65 -52.92
C MET A 1 1.46 67.50 -52.25
N LYS A 2 1.40 67.38 -50.93
CA LYS A 2 2.11 66.32 -50.16
C LYS A 2 1.12 65.33 -49.67
N TYR A 3 1.20 64.08 -50.12
CA TYR A 3 0.39 62.96 -49.59
C TYR A 3 1.13 62.33 -48.43
N THR A 4 0.57 62.44 -47.27
CA THR A 4 0.99 61.68 -46.07
C THR A 4 0.24 60.36 -46.03
N ARG A 5 0.95 59.25 -46.10
CA ARG A 5 0.45 57.89 -45.93
C ARG A 5 0.57 57.53 -44.47
N ASN A 6 -0.53 57.38 -43.79
CA ASN A 6 -0.60 56.78 -42.45
C ASN A 6 -0.47 55.26 -42.57
N MET A 7 0.62 54.73 -42.01
CA MET A 7 0.75 53.29 -41.79
C MET A 7 0.17 52.96 -40.43
N ILE A 8 -0.95 52.22 -40.44
CA ILE A 8 -1.52 51.61 -39.25
C ILE A 8 -0.78 50.28 -39.03
N GLY A 9 0.06 50.25 -38.01
CA GLY A 9 0.70 49.02 -37.58
C GLY A 9 -0.28 48.15 -36.78
N ALA A 10 -0.65 47.03 -37.34
CA ALA A 10 -1.39 45.98 -36.60
C ALA A 10 -0.44 45.23 -35.69
N ALA A 11 -0.55 45.50 -34.39
CA ALA A 11 0.15 44.70 -33.37
C ALA A 11 -0.62 43.42 -33.15
N THR A 12 -0.13 42.31 -33.66
CA THR A 12 -0.62 40.97 -33.38
C THR A 12 -0.13 40.55 -31.99
N PHE A 13 -1.03 40.58 -31.01
CA PHE A 13 -0.77 39.96 -29.73
C PHE A 13 -0.84 38.43 -29.90
N ALA A 14 0.31 37.77 -29.91
CA ALA A 14 0.40 36.32 -29.80
C ALA A 14 0.09 35.93 -28.34
N SER A 15 -1.14 35.53 -28.07
CA SER A 15 -1.50 34.92 -26.80
C SER A 15 -0.84 33.53 -26.71
N PHE A 16 0.28 33.46 -26.00
CA PHE A 16 0.81 32.17 -25.55
C PHE A 16 -0.15 31.57 -24.52
N LEU A 17 -0.98 30.66 -24.97
CA LEU A 17 -1.68 29.73 -24.08
C LEU A 17 -0.60 28.82 -23.47
N LEU A 18 -0.18 29.15 -22.25
CA LEU A 18 0.49 28.21 -21.37
C LEU A 18 -0.51 27.07 -21.10
N ALA A 19 -0.39 26.00 -21.89
CA ALA A 19 -0.99 24.73 -21.54
C ALA A 19 -0.27 24.24 -20.29
N GLY A 20 -0.72 24.68 -19.13
CA GLY A 20 -0.37 24.06 -17.88
C GLY A 20 -0.80 22.60 -17.98
N SER A 21 0.16 21.68 -17.92
CA SER A 21 -0.14 20.27 -17.71
C SER A 21 -0.94 20.20 -16.42
N ALA A 22 -2.26 20.08 -16.52
CA ALA A 22 -3.08 19.69 -15.39
C ALA A 22 -2.65 18.25 -15.05
N TYR A 23 -1.72 18.11 -14.13
CA TYR A 23 -1.60 16.86 -13.39
C TYR A 23 -2.94 16.72 -12.68
N ALA A 24 -3.78 15.79 -13.15
CA ALA A 24 -4.94 15.39 -12.40
C ALA A 24 -4.42 15.03 -11.00
N ASP A 25 -4.91 15.71 -9.98
CA ASP A 25 -4.60 15.35 -8.60
C ASP A 25 -5.01 13.90 -8.44
N VAL A 26 -4.08 13.04 -8.01
CA VAL A 26 -4.33 11.60 -7.80
C VAL A 26 -5.57 11.40 -6.93
N CYS A 27 -5.92 12.40 -6.11
CA CYS A 27 -7.08 12.41 -5.26
C CYS A 27 -8.39 12.81 -5.95
N ASP A 28 -8.34 13.34 -7.18
CA ASP A 28 -9.54 13.75 -7.95
C ASP A 28 -10.19 12.58 -8.70
N THR A 29 -9.59 11.41 -8.67
CA THR A 29 -10.29 10.19 -9.09
C THR A 29 -11.53 10.08 -8.21
N PRO A 30 -12.76 9.93 -8.78
CA PRO A 30 -13.95 9.72 -7.96
C PRO A 30 -13.67 8.55 -7.04
N SER A 31 -13.33 8.87 -5.81
CA SER A 31 -12.87 7.87 -4.89
C SER A 31 -14.08 7.00 -4.57
N LYS A 32 -13.96 5.71 -4.80
CA LYS A 32 -14.87 4.73 -4.23
C LYS A 32 -14.82 4.75 -2.69
N LEU A 33 -14.03 5.65 -2.11
CA LEU A 33 -13.85 5.82 -0.68
C LEU A 33 -15.12 6.33 0.03
N GLY A 34 -16.09 6.88 -0.72
CA GLY A 34 -17.33 7.37 -0.14
C GLY A 34 -17.12 8.51 0.86
N ASP A 35 -18.05 8.67 1.78
CA ASP A 35 -17.91 9.58 2.91
C ASP A 35 -17.18 8.87 4.04
N LEU A 36 -15.89 9.16 4.18
CA LEU A 36 -15.03 8.60 5.24
C LEU A 36 -15.18 9.32 6.58
N GLY A 37 -15.99 10.37 6.64
CA GLY A 37 -16.08 11.25 7.80
C GLY A 37 -14.94 12.26 7.88
N SER A 38 -14.92 13.02 8.97
CA SER A 38 -13.93 14.08 9.22
C SER A 38 -13.29 13.88 10.59
N PHE A 39 -11.95 13.80 10.61
CA PHE A 39 -11.15 13.50 11.79
C PHE A 39 -9.95 14.46 11.93
N PRO A 40 -10.19 15.78 11.98
CA PRO A 40 -9.11 16.76 12.00
C PRO A 40 -8.30 16.65 13.29
N GLY A 41 -6.98 16.49 13.13
CA GLY A 41 -6.03 16.39 14.23
C GLY A 41 -5.87 14.99 14.81
N GLU A 42 -6.61 14.00 14.33
CA GLU A 42 -6.36 12.61 14.70
C GLU A 42 -5.08 12.08 14.02
N VAL A 43 -4.31 11.30 14.77
CA VAL A 43 -3.06 10.69 14.30
C VAL A 43 -3.21 9.18 14.30
N ILE A 44 -3.04 8.58 13.13
CA ILE A 44 -3.02 7.13 12.95
C ILE A 44 -1.56 6.67 12.88
N THR A 45 -1.10 5.94 13.88
CA THR A 45 0.26 5.39 13.88
C THR A 45 0.33 4.12 13.06
N MET A 46 1.34 4.02 12.20
CA MET A 46 1.57 2.86 11.35
C MET A 46 3.02 2.41 11.44
N GLN A 47 3.27 1.11 11.55
CA GLN A 47 4.61 0.53 11.55
C GLN A 47 4.79 -0.50 10.44
N GLY A 48 6.01 -0.60 9.89
CA GLY A 48 6.34 -1.59 8.88
C GLY A 48 7.85 -1.72 8.63
N SER A 49 8.21 -2.50 7.62
CA SER A 49 9.62 -2.74 7.25
C SER A 49 10.12 -1.88 6.09
N MET A 50 9.28 -1.02 5.51
CA MET A 50 9.68 -0.19 4.37
C MET A 50 10.54 0.97 4.81
N LEU A 51 11.57 1.27 4.02
CA LEU A 51 12.53 2.35 4.25
C LEU A 51 12.90 3.02 2.92
N GLY A 52 13.40 4.26 2.99
CA GLY A 52 13.85 5.01 1.83
C GLY A 52 12.72 5.18 0.80
N THR A 53 13.02 4.92 -0.47
CA THR A 53 12.06 5.12 -1.57
C THR A 53 10.75 4.32 -1.42
N ASP A 54 10.81 3.09 -0.89
CA ASP A 54 9.61 2.30 -0.65
C ASP A 54 8.71 2.93 0.41
N GLN A 55 9.30 3.52 1.45
CA GLN A 55 8.58 4.30 2.45
C GLN A 55 7.96 5.55 1.85
N GLU A 56 8.72 6.33 1.08
CA GLU A 56 8.23 7.54 0.40
C GLU A 56 7.05 7.23 -0.52
N MET A 57 7.13 6.12 -1.27
CA MET A 57 6.04 5.66 -2.14
C MET A 57 4.79 5.26 -1.33
N LEU A 58 4.97 4.58 -0.20
CA LEU A 58 3.88 4.21 0.69
C LEU A 58 3.21 5.47 1.26
N GLU A 59 3.98 6.39 1.83
CA GLU A 59 3.48 7.63 2.43
C GLU A 59 2.73 8.49 1.40
N ALA A 60 3.18 8.52 0.16
CA ALA A 60 2.48 9.22 -0.92
C ALA A 60 1.04 8.69 -1.14
N THR A 61 0.78 7.42 -0.84
CA THR A 61 -0.57 6.84 -0.98
C THR A 61 -1.55 7.35 0.07
N PHE A 62 -1.07 7.88 1.20
CA PHE A 62 -1.91 8.36 2.30
C PHE A 62 -2.52 9.75 2.02
N SER A 63 -1.88 10.52 1.15
CA SER A 63 -2.22 11.94 0.92
C SER A 63 -3.69 12.18 0.59
N CYS A 64 -4.33 11.28 -0.17
CA CYS A 64 -5.74 11.41 -0.53
C CYS A 64 -6.67 11.18 0.67
N PHE A 65 -6.33 10.20 1.50
CA PHE A 65 -7.07 9.92 2.73
C PHE A 65 -6.93 11.08 3.72
N GLU A 66 -5.71 11.55 3.95
CA GLU A 66 -5.43 12.66 4.86
C GLU A 66 -6.14 13.95 4.43
N LYS A 67 -6.11 14.25 3.11
CA LYS A 67 -6.81 15.40 2.53
C LYS A 67 -8.33 15.28 2.69
N ALA A 68 -8.88 14.08 2.54
CA ALA A 68 -10.32 13.83 2.63
C ALA A 68 -10.84 13.87 4.07
N THR A 69 -10.06 13.38 5.04
CA THR A 69 -10.51 13.17 6.42
C THR A 69 -9.98 14.20 7.42
N GLY A 70 -8.85 14.85 7.11
CA GLY A 70 -8.13 15.72 8.06
C GLY A 70 -7.32 14.96 9.11
N ALA A 71 -7.31 13.62 9.09
CA ALA A 71 -6.42 12.80 9.90
C ALA A 71 -5.00 12.79 9.30
N THR A 72 -4.01 12.42 10.10
CA THR A 72 -2.62 12.25 9.66
C THR A 72 -2.17 10.82 9.90
N ILE A 73 -1.53 10.19 8.91
CA ILE A 73 -0.93 8.87 9.06
C ILE A 73 0.56 9.03 9.34
N GLN A 74 0.99 8.60 10.52
CA GLN A 74 2.39 8.66 10.94
C GLN A 74 3.03 7.27 10.79
N TYR A 75 3.80 7.09 9.70
CA TYR A 75 4.51 5.84 9.44
C TYR A 75 5.88 5.80 10.11
N SER A 76 6.24 4.66 10.68
CA SER A 76 7.56 4.35 11.23
C SER A 76 8.10 3.06 10.62
N GLY A 77 9.16 3.19 9.82
CA GLY A 77 9.82 2.07 9.17
C GLY A 77 11.00 1.54 9.97
N SER A 78 11.19 0.20 10.03
CA SER A 78 12.37 -0.42 10.63
C SER A 78 12.74 -1.73 9.95
N ARG A 79 14.05 -1.99 9.77
CA ARG A 79 14.55 -3.30 9.32
C ARG A 79 14.26 -4.40 10.36
N ASP A 80 14.22 -4.01 11.63
CA ASP A 80 13.95 -4.89 12.76
C ASP A 80 12.46 -4.94 13.14
N PHE A 81 11.59 -4.54 12.20
CA PHE A 81 10.14 -4.44 12.40
C PHE A 81 9.56 -5.68 13.09
N ALA A 82 9.94 -6.89 12.66
CA ALA A 82 9.39 -8.13 13.20
C ALA A 82 9.65 -8.29 14.71
N ALA A 83 10.82 -7.87 15.20
CA ALA A 83 11.13 -7.90 16.62
C ALA A 83 10.47 -6.74 17.38
N LEU A 84 10.47 -5.55 16.79
CA LEU A 84 9.89 -4.35 17.42
C LEU A 84 8.39 -4.46 17.56
N VAL A 85 7.66 -4.88 16.53
CA VAL A 85 6.20 -4.98 16.58
C VAL A 85 5.74 -5.99 17.63
N VAL A 86 6.44 -7.12 17.78
CA VAL A 86 6.13 -8.10 18.83
C VAL A 86 6.34 -7.52 20.23
N ALA A 87 7.45 -6.78 20.43
CA ALA A 87 7.72 -6.12 21.70
C ALA A 87 6.67 -5.05 22.03
N ASP A 88 6.30 -4.23 21.05
CA ASP A 88 5.31 -3.16 21.19
C ASP A 88 3.92 -3.73 21.49
N LEU A 89 3.49 -4.76 20.76
CA LEU A 89 2.22 -5.45 20.97
C LEU A 89 2.12 -6.05 22.39
N ARG A 90 3.17 -6.71 22.85
CA ARG A 90 3.20 -7.33 24.19
C ARG A 90 3.34 -6.34 25.33
N SER A 91 3.84 -5.12 25.05
CA SER A 91 3.96 -4.06 26.06
C SER A 91 2.79 -3.06 26.06
N ASN A 92 1.72 -3.32 25.32
CA ASN A 92 0.58 -2.41 25.10
C ASN A 92 0.98 -1.04 24.51
N ASN A 93 2.03 -1.03 23.69
CA ASN A 93 2.48 0.14 22.94
C ASN A 93 2.28 -0.08 21.42
N ALA A 94 1.21 -0.77 21.06
CA ALA A 94 0.92 -1.15 19.69
C ALA A 94 0.65 0.07 18.80
N PRO A 95 1.10 0.05 17.53
CA PRO A 95 0.62 1.00 16.53
C PRO A 95 -0.87 0.73 16.22
N ASN A 96 -1.55 1.71 15.63
CA ASN A 96 -2.91 1.48 15.15
C ASN A 96 -2.94 0.50 13.98
N ILE A 97 -1.90 0.54 13.11
CA ILE A 97 -1.76 -0.33 11.95
C ILE A 97 -0.34 -0.90 11.89
N ALA A 98 -0.22 -2.19 11.62
CA ALA A 98 1.06 -2.86 11.38
C ALA A 98 1.10 -3.50 9.99
N ILE A 99 2.18 -3.26 9.23
CA ILE A 99 2.40 -3.85 7.91
C ILE A 99 3.34 -5.04 8.05
N PHE A 100 2.77 -6.23 8.15
CA PHE A 100 3.53 -7.46 8.29
C PHE A 100 4.15 -7.88 6.95
N PRO A 101 5.47 -8.10 6.88
CA PRO A 101 6.12 -8.56 5.65
C PRO A 101 5.83 -10.03 5.34
N GLN A 102 5.31 -10.77 6.32
CA GLN A 102 5.00 -12.19 6.20
C GLN A 102 3.72 -12.53 6.98
N PRO A 103 2.81 -13.34 6.39
CA PRO A 103 1.54 -13.69 7.02
C PRO A 103 1.71 -14.51 8.31
N GLY A 104 2.78 -15.32 8.44
CA GLY A 104 3.01 -16.15 9.62
C GLY A 104 3.12 -15.34 10.91
N LEU A 105 3.87 -14.23 10.90
CA LEU A 105 3.97 -13.36 12.08
C LEU A 105 2.62 -12.72 12.43
N ALA A 106 1.84 -12.31 11.43
CA ALA A 106 0.50 -11.79 11.68
C ALA A 106 -0.42 -12.85 12.30
N ALA A 107 -0.37 -14.09 11.81
CA ALA A 107 -1.13 -15.22 12.37
C ALA A 107 -0.75 -15.50 13.84
N ASP A 108 0.54 -15.46 14.18
CA ASP A 108 1.00 -15.62 15.57
C ASP A 108 0.44 -14.51 16.46
N MET A 109 0.48 -13.26 16.00
CA MET A 109 -0.05 -12.12 16.76
C MET A 109 -1.58 -12.16 16.88
N ALA A 110 -2.30 -12.64 15.87
CA ALA A 110 -3.74 -12.87 15.95
C ALA A 110 -4.07 -13.92 17.00
N LYS A 111 -3.34 -15.05 17.00
CA LYS A 111 -3.50 -16.13 17.96
C LYS A 111 -3.18 -15.70 19.40
N GLU A 112 -2.26 -14.79 19.60
CA GLU A 112 -1.95 -14.18 20.90
C GLU A 112 -3.00 -13.11 21.32
N GLY A 113 -3.95 -12.76 20.45
CA GLY A 113 -5.00 -11.79 20.75
C GLY A 113 -4.56 -10.32 20.60
N HIS A 114 -3.47 -10.07 19.89
CA HIS A 114 -2.94 -8.72 19.71
C HIS A 114 -3.52 -7.99 18.48
N LEU A 115 -4.22 -8.70 17.59
CA LEU A 115 -4.84 -8.09 16.41
C LEU A 115 -6.36 -7.99 16.58
N VAL A 116 -6.94 -6.96 16.01
CA VAL A 116 -8.38 -6.73 15.99
C VAL A 116 -8.94 -7.20 14.65
N PRO A 117 -9.98 -8.05 14.60
CA PRO A 117 -10.64 -8.44 13.36
C PRO A 117 -11.20 -7.23 12.61
N LEU A 118 -11.05 -7.22 11.30
CA LEU A 118 -11.59 -6.16 10.42
C LEU A 118 -13.09 -6.31 10.13
N GLY A 119 -13.66 -7.49 10.43
CA GLY A 119 -15.07 -7.80 10.21
C GLY A 119 -15.39 -8.35 8.81
N ASP A 120 -16.60 -8.88 8.68
CA ASP A 120 -17.06 -9.57 7.47
C ASP A 120 -17.26 -8.57 6.31
N ASP A 121 -17.75 -7.36 6.59
CA ASP A 121 -17.95 -6.31 5.58
C ASP A 121 -16.65 -5.98 4.82
N MET A 122 -15.52 -5.95 5.52
CA MET A 122 -14.22 -5.71 4.89
C MET A 122 -13.73 -6.91 4.08
N ALA A 123 -13.99 -8.12 4.57
CA ALA A 123 -13.68 -9.36 3.85
C ALA A 123 -14.49 -9.45 2.55
N ASP A 124 -15.79 -9.15 2.61
CA ASP A 124 -16.69 -9.12 1.45
C ASP A 124 -16.24 -8.06 0.43
N TRP A 125 -15.94 -6.85 0.91
CA TRP A 125 -15.42 -5.78 0.05
C TRP A 125 -14.13 -6.22 -0.67
N MET A 126 -13.22 -6.88 0.02
CA MET A 126 -11.99 -7.38 -0.56
C MET A 126 -12.24 -8.48 -1.60
N ALA A 127 -13.12 -9.43 -1.30
CA ALA A 127 -13.51 -10.49 -2.21
C ALA A 127 -14.11 -9.96 -3.52
N GLU A 128 -14.85 -8.85 -3.46
CA GLU A 128 -15.48 -8.21 -4.62
C GLU A 128 -14.51 -7.34 -5.45
N ASN A 129 -13.52 -6.71 -4.80
CA ASN A 129 -12.68 -5.70 -5.45
C ASN A 129 -11.28 -6.20 -5.84
N TYR A 130 -10.83 -7.34 -5.31
CA TYR A 130 -9.53 -7.94 -5.65
C TYR A 130 -9.67 -9.05 -6.70
N GLY A 131 -8.77 -9.07 -7.67
CA GLY A 131 -8.87 -9.97 -8.83
C GLY A 131 -8.85 -11.47 -8.54
N ALA A 132 -8.34 -11.90 -7.37
CA ALA A 132 -8.36 -13.29 -6.91
C ALA A 132 -9.44 -13.55 -5.84
N GLY A 133 -10.31 -12.58 -5.58
CA GLY A 133 -11.49 -12.72 -4.72
C GLY A 133 -11.17 -13.30 -3.35
N SER A 134 -11.86 -14.39 -3.00
CA SER A 134 -11.74 -15.06 -1.70
C SER A 134 -10.33 -15.54 -1.35
N SER A 135 -9.48 -15.84 -2.34
CA SER A 135 -8.09 -16.25 -2.05
C SER A 135 -7.28 -15.18 -1.31
N TRP A 136 -7.61 -13.91 -1.51
CA TRP A 136 -6.98 -12.83 -0.75
C TRP A 136 -7.54 -12.70 0.66
N VAL A 137 -8.82 -12.98 0.84
CA VAL A 137 -9.45 -13.05 2.17
C VAL A 137 -8.83 -14.18 2.97
N ASP A 138 -8.63 -15.37 2.36
CA ASP A 138 -8.01 -16.52 3.01
C ASP A 138 -6.58 -16.18 3.52
N LEU A 139 -5.81 -15.40 2.76
CA LEU A 139 -4.47 -14.96 3.15
C LEU A 139 -4.44 -14.02 4.36
N GLY A 140 -5.52 -13.30 4.61
CA GLY A 140 -5.66 -12.39 5.75
C GLY A 140 -6.50 -12.97 6.90
N THR A 141 -6.93 -14.24 6.79
CA THR A 141 -7.76 -14.92 7.78
C THR A 141 -6.90 -15.81 8.67
N TYR A 142 -7.00 -15.62 9.97
CA TYR A 142 -6.21 -16.34 10.97
C TYR A 142 -7.08 -16.75 12.16
N ALA A 143 -6.68 -17.84 12.82
CA ALA A 143 -7.31 -18.26 14.06
C ALA A 143 -6.95 -17.33 15.23
N ASP A 144 -7.92 -16.94 16.03
CA ASP A 144 -7.73 -16.26 17.32
C ASP A 144 -7.26 -17.23 18.43
N ALA A 145 -7.12 -16.72 19.65
CA ALA A 145 -6.72 -17.51 20.83
C ALA A 145 -7.68 -18.67 21.15
N ASN A 146 -8.91 -18.64 20.64
CA ASN A 146 -9.93 -19.66 20.85
C ASN A 146 -10.05 -20.62 19.65
N GLY A 147 -9.24 -20.40 18.61
CA GLY A 147 -9.29 -21.17 17.36
C GLY A 147 -10.41 -20.72 16.41
N LYS A 148 -11.05 -19.57 16.63
CA LYS A 148 -12.03 -19.00 15.71
C LYS A 148 -11.31 -18.26 14.61
N GLU A 149 -11.61 -18.59 13.34
CA GLU A 149 -11.12 -17.88 12.17
C GLU A 149 -11.77 -16.50 12.06
N ASN A 150 -10.95 -15.47 11.87
CA ASN A 150 -11.39 -14.10 11.63
C ASN A 150 -10.49 -13.44 10.61
N PHE A 151 -11.03 -12.47 9.85
CA PHE A 151 -10.28 -11.67 8.90
C PHE A 151 -9.57 -10.50 9.61
N TYR A 152 -8.22 -10.45 9.54
CA TYR A 152 -7.41 -9.47 10.27
C TYR A 152 -6.66 -8.49 9.38
N GLY A 153 -6.51 -8.79 8.09
CA GLY A 153 -5.71 -7.94 7.24
C GLY A 153 -5.81 -8.29 5.77
N PHE A 154 -5.34 -7.38 4.94
CA PHE A 154 -5.33 -7.54 3.49
C PHE A 154 -3.97 -7.23 2.88
N ALA A 155 -3.70 -7.86 1.74
CA ALA A 155 -2.48 -7.60 0.99
C ALA A 155 -2.62 -6.27 0.23
N TYR A 156 -1.82 -5.27 0.59
CA TYR A 156 -1.77 -3.98 -0.11
C TYR A 156 -0.70 -3.97 -1.24
N LYS A 157 0.27 -4.89 -1.18
CA LYS A 157 1.36 -5.06 -2.15
C LYS A 157 1.67 -6.54 -2.32
N MET A 158 2.00 -6.93 -3.53
CA MET A 158 2.49 -8.26 -3.85
C MET A 158 3.93 -8.20 -4.34
N ASP A 159 4.80 -9.02 -3.74
CA ASP A 159 6.16 -9.22 -4.19
C ASP A 159 6.39 -10.69 -4.52
N LEU A 160 7.05 -10.98 -5.64
CA LEU A 160 7.49 -12.33 -5.97
C LEU A 160 8.72 -12.68 -5.11
N LYS A 161 8.50 -13.42 -4.03
CA LYS A 161 9.56 -13.78 -3.07
C LYS A 161 10.06 -15.22 -3.18
N SER A 162 9.29 -16.11 -3.79
CA SER A 162 9.55 -17.56 -3.78
C SER A 162 10.15 -18.05 -5.08
N LEU A 163 11.22 -17.38 -5.53
CA LEU A 163 12.01 -17.87 -6.66
C LEU A 163 13.08 -18.85 -6.16
N VAL A 164 13.18 -19.99 -6.83
CA VAL A 164 14.29 -20.93 -6.61
C VAL A 164 15.41 -20.58 -7.57
N TRP A 165 16.51 -20.11 -7.02
CA TRP A 165 17.72 -19.84 -7.78
C TRP A 165 18.61 -21.06 -7.77
N TYR A 166 19.18 -21.43 -8.92
CA TYR A 166 20.17 -22.50 -9.01
C TYR A 166 21.34 -22.05 -9.89
N SER A 167 22.53 -22.61 -9.66
CA SER A 167 23.67 -22.43 -10.53
C SER A 167 23.66 -23.56 -11.58
N PRO A 168 23.48 -23.25 -12.86
CA PRO A 168 23.52 -24.27 -13.91
C PRO A 168 24.83 -25.06 -13.92
N GLU A 169 25.97 -24.35 -13.76
CA GLU A 169 27.33 -24.95 -13.72
C GLU A 169 27.46 -25.97 -12.57
N GLN A 170 27.05 -25.58 -11.33
CA GLN A 170 27.10 -26.49 -10.20
C GLN A 170 26.16 -27.70 -10.35
N PHE A 171 25.03 -27.53 -11.02
CA PHE A 171 24.11 -28.64 -11.32
C PHE A 171 24.73 -29.61 -12.30
N GLU A 172 25.40 -29.12 -13.36
CA GLU A 172 26.09 -29.91 -14.34
C GLU A 172 27.29 -30.66 -13.71
N ASP A 173 28.15 -29.97 -12.97
CA ASP A 173 29.34 -30.52 -12.30
C ASP A 173 29.00 -31.63 -11.30
N ASN A 174 27.84 -31.55 -10.66
CA ASN A 174 27.38 -32.56 -9.69
C ASN A 174 26.40 -33.57 -10.26
N GLY A 175 26.13 -33.53 -11.56
CA GLY A 175 25.19 -34.43 -12.24
C GLY A 175 23.74 -34.32 -11.77
N TYR A 176 23.32 -33.14 -11.29
CA TYR A 176 21.95 -32.89 -10.87
C TYR A 176 21.07 -32.56 -12.07
N GLU A 177 19.87 -33.15 -12.10
CA GLU A 177 18.85 -32.78 -13.08
C GLU A 177 18.09 -31.51 -12.63
N ILE A 178 17.89 -30.58 -13.56
CA ILE A 178 17.08 -29.38 -13.31
C ILE A 178 15.61 -29.81 -13.22
N PRO A 179 14.92 -29.60 -12.09
CA PRO A 179 13.51 -29.96 -11.96
C PRO A 179 12.67 -29.10 -12.88
N LYS A 180 11.96 -29.74 -13.80
CA LYS A 180 11.05 -29.04 -14.76
C LYS A 180 9.65 -28.82 -14.18
N GLN A 181 9.32 -29.49 -13.09
CA GLN A 181 8.02 -29.41 -12.41
C GLN A 181 8.19 -29.70 -10.92
N TRP A 182 7.41 -29.00 -10.08
CA TRP A 182 7.20 -29.42 -8.70
C TRP A 182 6.32 -30.66 -8.70
N LYS A 183 6.82 -31.74 -8.09
CA LYS A 183 5.95 -32.86 -7.74
C LYS A 183 5.50 -32.64 -6.29
N SER A 184 4.19 -32.45 -6.12
CA SER A 184 3.52 -32.43 -4.82
C SER A 184 3.59 -33.79 -4.16
#